data_4664463198ba3345ae5f557d920a5259
#
_entry.id   4664463198ba3345ae5f557d920a5259
#
_cell.length_a   1.000
_cell.length_b   1.000
_cell.length_c   1.000
_cell.angle_alpha   90.00
_cell.angle_beta   90.00
_cell.angle_gamma   90.00
#
_symmetry.space_group_name_H-M   'P 1'
#
loop_
_entity.id
_entity.type
_entity.pdbx_description
1 polymer ?
#
loop_
_entity_poly.entity_id
_entity_poly.type
_entity_poly.pdbx_seq_one_letter_code
_entity_poly.pdbx_strand_id
1 'polypeptide(L)'
;MLKEDNRFTAVELFAGAGGIALGLEKVGFNTILLNEIDKDCVQTLRNNRPEWNVVQKDIKELDFTGIEADVVTGGFPCQSFSHAGKRLGFEDIRGTLFFQFARAVKEIQP
;
A
#
# COMPACT_ATOMS: atom_id res chain seq x y z
N MET A 1 19.17 23.36 0.12
CA MET A 1 18.37 23.53 1.29
C MET A 1 18.38 22.29 2.15
N LEU A 2 18.39 22.53 3.39
CA LEU A 2 18.38 21.45 4.30
C LEU A 2 17.06 20.72 4.21
N LYS A 3 17.13 19.43 4.07
CA LYS A 3 15.96 18.64 4.03
C LYS A 3 15.24 18.74 5.36
N GLU A 4 14.03 19.16 5.35
CA GLU A 4 13.27 19.28 6.58
C GLU A 4 12.91 17.95 7.15
N ASP A 5 12.87 16.94 6.30
CA ASP A 5 12.41 15.65 6.69
C ASP A 5 13.40 14.60 6.24
N ASN A 6 14.15 14.06 7.20
CA ASN A 6 15.11 13.00 6.92
C ASN A 6 14.56 11.63 7.21
N ARG A 7 13.25 11.54 7.44
CA ARG A 7 12.65 10.27 7.76
C ARG A 7 12.65 9.34 6.55
N PHE A 8 12.69 8.06 6.81
CA PHE A 8 12.44 7.10 5.77
C PHE A 8 11.00 7.24 5.29
N THR A 9 10.79 6.94 4.02
CA THR A 9 9.47 7.08 3.41
C THR A 9 8.85 5.71 3.18
N ALA A 10 7.53 5.67 3.23
CA ALA A 10 6.79 4.43 3.06
C ALA A 10 5.61 4.62 2.12
N VAL A 11 5.29 3.56 1.40
CA VAL A 11 4.06 3.44 0.65
C VAL A 11 3.26 2.32 1.31
N GLU A 12 2.02 2.62 1.65
CA GLU A 12 1.16 1.65 2.32
C GLU A 12 0.04 1.23 1.39
N LEU A 13 0.03 -0.05 1.02
CA LEU A 13 -1.00 -0.60 0.15
C LEU A 13 -1.96 -1.43 0.99
N PHE A 14 -3.22 -1.49 0.57
CA PHE A 14 -4.26 -2.16 1.34
C PHE A 14 -4.29 -1.59 2.75
N ALA A 15 -4.36 -0.28 2.83
CA ALA A 15 -4.09 0.43 4.09
C ALA A 15 -5.12 0.18 5.18
N GLY A 16 -6.33 -0.23 4.83
CA GLY A 16 -7.37 -0.42 5.82
C GLY A 16 -7.66 0.88 6.54
N ALA A 17 -7.86 0.80 7.83
CA ALA A 17 -8.14 1.98 8.63
C ALA A 17 -6.87 2.64 9.16
N GLY A 18 -5.69 2.15 8.77
CA GLY A 18 -4.45 2.84 9.03
C GLY A 18 -3.60 2.31 10.16
N GLY A 19 -3.84 1.07 10.60
CA GLY A 19 -3.06 0.54 11.72
C GLY A 19 -1.58 0.52 11.48
N ILE A 20 -1.16 -0.01 10.31
CA ILE A 20 0.26 -0.09 9.99
C ILE A 20 0.83 1.31 9.79
N ALA A 21 0.09 2.16 9.07
CA ALA A 21 0.58 3.50 8.78
C ALA A 21 0.76 4.32 10.06
N LEU A 22 -0.16 4.18 11.01
CA LEU A 22 -0.02 4.86 12.29
C LEU A 22 1.18 4.35 13.07
N GLY A 23 1.40 3.03 13.02
CA GLY A 23 2.56 2.46 13.68
C GLY A 23 3.87 2.94 13.07
N LEU A 24 3.92 3.01 11.75
CA LEU A 24 5.10 3.52 11.06
C LEU A 24 5.35 4.98 11.39
N GLU A 25 4.29 5.78 11.46
CA GLU A 25 4.41 7.18 11.83
C GLU A 25 5.01 7.32 13.22
N LYS A 26 4.59 6.47 14.13
CA LYS A 26 5.09 6.52 15.50
C LYS A 26 6.58 6.28 15.60
N VAL A 27 7.12 5.45 14.73
CA VAL A 27 8.55 5.17 14.76
C VAL A 27 9.33 6.02 13.77
N GLY A 28 8.69 7.04 13.21
CA GLY A 28 9.41 8.05 12.45
C GLY A 28 9.37 7.94 10.95
N PHE A 29 8.54 7.06 10.41
CA PHE A 29 8.39 6.99 8.96
C PHE A 29 7.43 8.05 8.45
N ASN A 30 7.67 8.50 7.23
CA ASN A 30 6.75 9.40 6.53
C ASN A 30 6.06 8.60 5.44
N THR A 31 4.77 8.32 5.62
CA THR A 31 4.02 7.57 4.62
C THR A 31 3.55 8.53 3.54
N ILE A 32 4.10 8.35 2.34
CA ILE A 32 3.89 9.29 1.24
C ILE A 32 2.70 8.93 0.37
N LEU A 33 2.19 7.72 0.49
CA LEU A 33 1.05 7.27 -0.29
C LEU A 33 0.35 6.15 0.45
N LEU A 34 -0.95 6.26 0.60
CA LEU A 34 -1.77 5.18 1.13
C LEU A 34 -2.84 4.84 0.10
N ASN A 35 -2.94 3.58 -0.25
CA ASN A 35 -3.96 3.14 -1.18
C ASN A 35 -4.93 2.20 -0.48
N GLU A 36 -6.21 2.46 -0.67
CA GLU A 36 -7.27 1.64 -0.11
C GLU A 36 -8.49 1.80 -1.01
N ILE A 37 -9.20 0.72 -1.26
CA ILE A 37 -10.38 0.78 -2.11
C ILE A 37 -11.66 0.96 -1.29
N ASP A 38 -11.67 0.53 -0.05
CA ASP A 38 -12.87 0.59 0.77
C ASP A 38 -13.18 2.01 1.20
N LYS A 39 -14.37 2.46 0.87
CA LYS A 39 -14.79 3.82 1.08
C LYS A 39 -14.76 4.22 2.56
N ASP A 40 -15.19 3.33 3.42
CA ASP A 40 -15.25 3.63 4.86
C ASP A 40 -13.86 3.72 5.45
N CYS A 41 -12.97 2.84 5.03
CA CYS A 41 -11.59 2.90 5.48
C CYS A 41 -10.91 4.18 5.00
N VAL A 42 -11.16 4.56 3.77
CA VAL A 42 -10.59 5.79 3.21
C VAL A 42 -11.07 6.99 4.02
N GLN A 43 -12.34 7.01 4.36
CA GLN A 43 -12.87 8.12 5.14
C GLN A 43 -12.22 8.19 6.52
N THR A 44 -12.04 7.05 7.15
CA THR A 44 -11.36 6.98 8.45
C THR A 44 -9.94 7.52 8.35
N LEU A 45 -9.21 7.08 7.32
CA LEU A 45 -7.85 7.56 7.11
C LEU A 45 -7.81 9.07 6.95
N ARG A 46 -8.69 9.61 6.12
CA ARG A 46 -8.71 11.05 5.83
C ARG A 46 -9.12 11.86 7.03
N ASN A 47 -10.03 11.32 7.83
CA ASN A 47 -10.46 12.03 9.05
C ASN A 47 -9.34 12.08 10.08
N ASN A 48 -8.61 10.98 10.24
CA ASN A 48 -7.56 10.92 11.24
C ASN A 48 -6.29 11.64 10.85
N ARG A 49 -5.97 11.64 9.56
CA ARG A 49 -4.76 12.30 9.06
C ARG A 49 -5.06 13.00 7.75
N PRO A 50 -5.66 14.19 7.81
CA PRO A 50 -6.02 14.90 6.57
C PRO A 50 -4.83 15.20 5.67
N GLU A 51 -3.64 15.24 6.24
CA GLU A 51 -2.44 15.52 5.45
C GLU A 51 -1.91 14.34 4.66
N TRP A 52 -2.37 13.13 4.97
CA TRP A 52 -1.92 11.96 4.24
C TRP A 52 -2.48 11.93 2.84
N ASN A 53 -1.66 11.44 1.91
CA ASN A 53 -2.08 11.26 0.52
C ASN A 53 -2.79 9.90 0.40
N VAL A 54 -4.09 9.91 0.62
CA VAL A 54 -4.91 8.70 0.57
C VAL A 54 -5.59 8.62 -0.78
N VAL A 55 -5.28 7.57 -1.52
CA VAL A 55 -5.81 7.35 -2.87
C VAL A 55 -6.82 6.22 -2.83
N GLN A 56 -8.07 6.53 -3.12
CA GLN A 56 -9.14 5.53 -3.15
C GLN A 56 -9.24 4.97 -4.56
N LYS A 57 -8.56 3.87 -4.81
CA LYS A 57 -8.56 3.21 -6.11
C LYS A 57 -8.31 1.73 -5.95
N ASP A 58 -8.79 0.97 -6.93
CA ASP A 58 -8.36 -0.41 -7.06
C ASP A 58 -6.88 -0.41 -7.37
N ILE A 59 -6.11 -1.21 -6.66
CA ILE A 59 -4.67 -1.24 -6.83
C ILE A 59 -4.27 -1.58 -8.26
N LYS A 60 -5.12 -2.31 -8.98
CA LYS A 60 -4.84 -2.65 -10.37
C LYS A 60 -4.75 -1.41 -11.26
N GLU A 61 -5.38 -0.34 -10.84
CA GLU A 61 -5.39 0.90 -11.61
C GLU A 61 -4.31 1.88 -11.20
N LEU A 62 -3.53 1.53 -10.20
CA LEU A 62 -2.48 2.43 -9.74
C LEU A 62 -1.26 2.34 -10.62
N ASP A 63 -0.70 3.50 -10.91
CA ASP A 63 0.55 3.63 -11.63
C ASP A 63 1.63 4.01 -10.61
N PHE A 64 2.61 3.15 -10.46
CA PHE A 64 3.68 3.40 -9.50
C PHE A 64 4.90 4.07 -10.13
N THR A 65 4.80 4.43 -11.39
CA THR A 65 5.92 5.07 -12.10
C THR A 65 6.31 6.36 -11.40
N GLY A 66 7.59 6.52 -11.14
CA GLY A 66 8.10 7.75 -10.54
C GLY A 66 7.97 7.82 -9.03
N ILE A 67 7.36 6.82 -8.41
CA ILE A 67 7.26 6.81 -6.96
C ILE A 67 8.54 6.22 -6.39
N GLU A 68 9.12 6.94 -5.44
CA GLU A 68 10.32 6.49 -4.73
C GLU A 68 10.02 6.40 -3.26
N ALA A 69 10.28 5.26 -2.67
CA ALA A 69 10.04 5.05 -1.26
C ALA A 69 11.05 4.06 -0.72
N ASP A 70 11.32 4.18 0.57
CA ASP A 70 12.26 3.27 1.23
C ASP A 70 11.61 1.95 1.58
N VAL A 71 10.30 1.96 1.82
CA VAL A 71 9.56 0.79 2.27
C VAL A 71 8.22 0.74 1.57
N VAL A 72 7.80 -0.45 1.17
CA VAL A 72 6.44 -0.70 0.69
C VAL A 72 5.83 -1.74 1.62
N THR A 73 4.69 -1.41 2.20
CA THR A 73 3.99 -2.34 3.08
C THR A 73 2.59 -2.59 2.56
N GLY A 74 1.98 -3.65 3.05
CA GLY A 74 0.59 -3.92 2.70
C GLY A 74 0.13 -5.26 3.23
N GLY A 75 -1.04 -5.26 3.84
CA GLY A 75 -1.64 -6.48 4.35
C GLY A 75 -2.72 -6.99 3.42
N PHE A 76 -2.35 -7.45 2.25
CA PHE A 76 -3.34 -7.92 1.30
C PHE A 76 -4.01 -9.19 1.83
N PRO A 77 -5.29 -9.41 1.45
CA PRO A 77 -6.00 -10.61 1.87
C PRO A 77 -5.36 -11.88 1.30
N CYS A 78 -5.31 -12.91 2.12
CA CYS A 78 -4.69 -14.16 1.73
C CYS A 78 -5.68 -15.20 1.25
N GLN A 79 -6.95 -14.89 1.30
CA GLN A 79 -7.96 -15.87 0.94
C GLN A 79 -7.82 -16.43 -0.43
N SER A 80 -7.69 -15.56 -1.42
CA SER A 80 -7.57 -16.01 -2.79
C SER A 80 -6.30 -16.81 -2.99
N PHE A 81 -5.28 -16.49 -2.23
CA PHE A 81 -4.02 -17.19 -2.35
C PHE A 81 -4.12 -18.62 -1.86
N SER A 82 -4.76 -18.83 -0.71
CA SER A 82 -4.88 -20.18 -0.20
C SER A 82 -5.81 -21.03 -1.05
N HIS A 83 -6.83 -20.43 -1.64
CA HIS A 83 -7.69 -21.18 -2.56
C HIS A 83 -7.00 -21.42 -3.90
N ALA A 84 -6.36 -20.42 -4.41
CA ALA A 84 -5.68 -20.50 -5.69
C ALA A 84 -4.59 -21.54 -5.69
N GLY A 85 -3.88 -21.64 -4.61
CA GLY A 85 -2.79 -22.59 -4.50
C GLY A 85 -3.24 -24.01 -4.71
N LYS A 86 -4.53 -24.27 -4.53
CA LYS A 86 -5.04 -25.60 -4.70
C LYS A 86 -5.54 -25.91 -6.07
N ARG A 87 -6.09 -24.92 -6.75
CA ARG A 87 -6.90 -25.22 -7.90
C ARG A 87 -6.61 -24.43 -9.13
N LEU A 88 -6.21 -23.20 -8.94
CA LEU A 88 -6.30 -22.26 -10.02
C LEU A 88 -5.01 -22.04 -10.75
N GLY A 89 -3.92 -22.36 -10.14
CA GLY A 89 -2.66 -22.29 -10.81
C GLY A 89 -2.14 -20.86 -10.93
N PHE A 90 -1.12 -20.76 -11.73
CA PHE A 90 -0.28 -19.59 -11.77
C PHE A 90 -0.94 -18.37 -12.38
N GLU A 91 -1.81 -18.61 -13.34
CA GLU A 91 -2.46 -17.48 -14.02
C GLU A 91 -3.39 -16.74 -13.09
N ASP A 92 -4.05 -17.46 -12.22
CA ASP A 92 -4.88 -16.81 -11.24
C ASP A 92 -4.09 -16.03 -10.23
N ILE A 93 -2.91 -16.54 -9.89
CA ILE A 93 -2.03 -15.81 -8.98
C ILE A 93 -1.70 -14.45 -9.56
N ARG A 94 -1.50 -14.36 -10.87
CA ARG A 94 -1.19 -13.09 -11.51
C ARG A 94 -2.31 -12.08 -11.40
N GLY A 95 -3.54 -12.57 -11.25
CA GLY A 95 -4.66 -11.67 -11.06
C GLY A 95 -4.96 -11.36 -9.62
N THR A 96 -4.18 -11.88 -8.69
CA THR A 96 -4.44 -11.71 -7.27
C THR A 96 -3.86 -10.40 -6.76
N LEU A 97 -4.26 -10.07 -5.55
CA LEU A 97 -3.74 -8.89 -4.88
C LEU A 97 -2.26 -9.05 -4.55
N PHE A 98 -1.83 -10.30 -4.31
CA PHE A 98 -0.41 -10.57 -4.13
C PHE A 98 0.40 -10.12 -5.34
N PHE A 99 -0.09 -10.44 -6.53
CA PHE A 99 0.59 -10.05 -7.75
C PHE A 99 0.69 -8.53 -7.87
N GLN A 100 -0.37 -7.84 -7.48
CA GLN A 100 -0.36 -6.37 -7.53
C GLN A 100 0.62 -5.79 -6.53
N PHE A 101 0.73 -6.41 -5.37
CA PHE A 101 1.73 -5.99 -4.40
C PHE A 101 3.13 -6.19 -4.97
N ALA A 102 3.37 -7.35 -5.57
CA ALA A 102 4.68 -7.64 -6.18
C ALA A 102 4.99 -6.65 -7.30
N ARG A 103 3.97 -6.25 -8.07
CA ARG A 103 4.15 -5.25 -9.11
C ARG A 103 4.60 -3.92 -8.51
N ALA A 104 4.00 -3.52 -7.41
CA ALA A 104 4.39 -2.29 -6.74
C ALA A 104 5.85 -2.35 -6.30
N VAL A 105 6.26 -3.46 -5.71
CA VAL A 105 7.64 -3.63 -5.28
C VAL A 105 8.59 -3.54 -6.46
N LYS A 106 8.22 -4.18 -7.56
CA LYS A 106 9.05 -4.16 -8.76
C LYS A 106 9.19 -2.75 -9.32
N GLU A 107 8.11 -2.00 -9.33
CA GLU A 107 8.12 -0.67 -9.93
C GLU A 107 8.72 0.39 -9.02
N ILE A 108 8.51 0.29 -7.73
CA ILE A 108 9.04 1.26 -6.77
C ILE A 108 10.50 0.96 -6.42
N GLN A 109 10.84 -0.31 -6.30
CA GLN A 109 12.20 -0.74 -5.95
C GLN A 109 12.64 -0.13 -4.63
N PRO A 110 11.90 -0.40 -3.57
CA PRO A 110 12.22 0.19 -2.28
C PRO A 110 13.54 -0.31 -1.70
#